data_f3732bec6bc32e82eb372cf4d2f835f7
#
_entry.id   f3732bec6bc32e82eb372cf4d2f835f7
#
_cell.length_a   1.000
_cell.length_b   1.000
_cell.length_c   1.000
_cell.angle_alpha   90.00
_cell.angle_beta   90.00
_cell.angle_gamma   90.00
#
_symmetry.space_group_name_H-M   'P 1'
#
loop_
_entity.id
_entity.type
_entity.pdbx_description
1 polymer ?
#
loop_
_entity_poly.entity_id
_entity_poly.type
_entity_poly.pdbx_seq_one_letter_code
_entity_poly.pdbx_strand_id
1 'polypeptide(L)'
;GALTVGGLSVLLSYANQYMKPFNDISSVITEMQNALACAGRIFALLEEKEESADPAGTIDTVTGNVTIDDVAFSYDKEKKLIENFNLDVQPGMRVAIVGPTGCGKTTFINLLMRFYDVDAGKVCIDGKPIDKLSRHALRSCFGMVLQDTWIKQGTVRDNISFGKPDATEEEIINAAKEAHSWEFIKRLPKGLDTVLSEDSISQGQKQLLCITRVMLCLPPMLILDEATSSIDTRTELQVQEAFDKLMQGRTSFVVAHRLSTIRNASLILVMKDGKIIEQGRHEELLEKKGFYYNLYNSQFQAS
;
A
#
# COMPACT_ATOMS: atom_id res chain seq x y z
N GLY A 1 27.68 -47.43 -54.21
CA GLY A 1 27.46 -46.18 -54.94
C GLY A 1 27.77 -44.99 -54.01
N ALA A 2 28.74 -44.16 -54.39
CA ALA A 2 29.09 -42.98 -53.58
C ALA A 2 27.94 -41.95 -53.68
N LEU A 3 27.52 -41.41 -52.55
CA LEU A 3 26.53 -40.33 -52.48
C LEU A 3 27.15 -39.05 -53.05
N THR A 4 26.52 -38.47 -54.09
CA THR A 4 26.97 -37.20 -54.64
C THR A 4 26.47 -36.04 -53.78
N VAL A 5 27.15 -34.88 -53.81
CA VAL A 5 26.73 -33.68 -53.06
C VAL A 5 25.29 -33.30 -53.41
N GLY A 6 24.88 -33.38 -54.68
CA GLY A 6 23.51 -33.14 -55.10
C GLY A 6 22.52 -34.15 -54.51
N GLY A 7 22.88 -35.42 -54.47
CA GLY A 7 22.06 -36.49 -53.84
C GLY A 7 21.87 -36.28 -52.36
N LEU A 8 22.92 -35.82 -51.65
CA LEU A 8 22.81 -35.45 -50.23
C LEU A 8 21.90 -34.25 -49.97
N SER A 9 22.00 -33.21 -50.81
CA SER A 9 21.11 -32.03 -50.69
C SER A 9 19.63 -32.43 -50.91
N VAL A 10 19.34 -33.29 -51.88
CA VAL A 10 17.98 -33.79 -52.15
C VAL A 10 17.47 -34.64 -50.96
N LEU A 11 18.31 -35.49 -50.42
CA LEU A 11 17.96 -36.32 -49.23
C LEU A 11 17.61 -35.44 -48.02
N LEU A 12 18.44 -34.42 -47.74
CA LEU A 12 18.22 -33.49 -46.62
C LEU A 12 16.93 -32.66 -46.86
N SER A 13 16.64 -32.28 -48.10
CA SER A 13 15.40 -31.56 -48.43
C SER A 13 14.17 -32.42 -48.17
N TYR A 14 14.19 -33.69 -48.61
CA TYR A 14 13.09 -34.62 -48.32
C TYR A 14 12.97 -34.96 -46.83
N ALA A 15 14.08 -35.10 -46.09
CA ALA A 15 14.04 -35.28 -44.65
C ALA A 15 13.37 -34.11 -43.94
N ASN A 16 13.74 -32.88 -44.30
CA ASN A 16 13.10 -31.66 -43.78
C ASN A 16 11.61 -31.59 -44.13
N GLN A 17 11.23 -31.88 -45.35
CA GLN A 17 9.84 -31.94 -45.77
C GLN A 17 9.03 -33.00 -45.01
N TYR A 18 9.61 -34.15 -44.78
CA TYR A 18 8.99 -35.20 -43.98
C TYR A 18 8.84 -34.83 -42.50
N MET A 19 9.79 -34.12 -41.92
CA MET A 19 9.76 -33.72 -40.54
C MET A 19 8.82 -32.54 -40.27
N LYS A 20 8.52 -31.71 -41.29
CA LYS A 20 7.69 -30.50 -41.13
C LYS A 20 6.33 -30.77 -40.50
N PRO A 21 5.50 -31.75 -40.97
CA PRO A 21 4.20 -32.00 -40.32
C PRO A 21 4.29 -32.39 -38.85
N PHE A 22 5.35 -33.10 -38.45
CA PHE A 22 5.56 -33.51 -37.05
C PHE A 22 5.90 -32.29 -36.17
N ASN A 23 6.72 -31.39 -36.70
CA ASN A 23 7.05 -30.13 -36.00
C ASN A 23 5.81 -29.25 -35.91
N ASP A 24 5.00 -29.14 -36.95
CA ASP A 24 3.76 -28.36 -36.96
C ASP A 24 2.76 -28.92 -35.93
N ILE A 25 2.58 -30.24 -35.88
CA ILE A 25 1.74 -30.91 -34.85
C ILE A 25 2.27 -30.63 -33.43
N SER A 26 3.59 -30.76 -33.22
CA SER A 26 4.21 -30.47 -31.91
C SER A 26 3.98 -29.02 -31.46
N SER A 27 4.10 -28.07 -32.39
CA SER A 27 3.81 -26.64 -32.14
C SER A 27 2.35 -26.43 -31.75
N VAL A 28 1.40 -27.00 -32.49
CA VAL A 28 -0.03 -26.89 -32.22
C VAL A 28 -0.40 -27.49 -30.87
N ILE A 29 0.21 -28.64 -30.48
CA ILE A 29 -0.01 -29.25 -29.18
C ILE A 29 0.45 -28.29 -28.05
N THR A 30 1.61 -27.64 -28.20
CA THR A 30 2.13 -26.68 -27.24
C THR A 30 1.21 -25.46 -27.11
N GLU A 31 0.75 -24.91 -28.24
CA GLU A 31 -0.20 -23.80 -28.27
C GLU A 31 -1.53 -24.16 -27.59
N MET A 32 -2.03 -25.39 -27.86
CA MET A 32 -3.26 -25.87 -27.23
C MET A 32 -3.08 -26.02 -25.70
N GLN A 33 -1.95 -26.55 -25.22
CA GLN A 33 -1.67 -26.65 -23.79
C GLN A 33 -1.63 -25.25 -23.12
N ASN A 34 -0.99 -24.27 -23.77
CA ASN A 34 -0.98 -22.89 -23.31
C ASN A 34 -2.38 -22.28 -23.26
N ALA A 35 -3.18 -22.51 -24.32
CA ALA A 35 -4.55 -22.03 -24.38
C ALA A 35 -5.43 -22.64 -23.26
N LEU A 36 -5.28 -23.95 -23.00
CA LEU A 36 -6.00 -24.63 -21.92
C LEU A 36 -5.57 -24.10 -20.53
N ALA A 37 -4.27 -23.85 -20.34
CA ALA A 37 -3.78 -23.25 -19.08
C ALA A 37 -4.33 -21.83 -18.88
N CYS A 38 -4.37 -21.02 -19.94
CA CYS A 38 -4.98 -19.67 -19.88
C CYS A 38 -6.48 -19.74 -19.61
N ALA A 39 -7.21 -20.64 -20.30
CA ALA A 39 -8.63 -20.85 -20.07
C ALA A 39 -8.91 -21.28 -18.62
N GLY A 40 -8.11 -22.19 -18.08
CA GLY A 40 -8.23 -22.60 -16.69
C GLY A 40 -8.09 -21.44 -15.69
N ARG A 41 -7.15 -20.52 -15.93
CA ARG A 41 -6.99 -19.30 -15.10
C ARG A 41 -8.18 -18.35 -15.22
N ILE A 42 -8.73 -18.20 -16.41
CA ILE A 42 -9.92 -17.36 -16.65
C ILE A 42 -11.13 -17.96 -15.95
N PHE A 43 -11.37 -19.27 -16.07
CA PHE A 43 -12.47 -19.93 -15.38
C PHE A 43 -12.31 -19.87 -13.86
N ALA A 44 -11.11 -20.08 -13.33
CA ALA A 44 -10.86 -19.94 -11.90
C ALA A 44 -11.22 -18.54 -11.39
N LEU A 45 -10.91 -17.48 -12.18
CA LEU A 45 -11.29 -16.11 -11.83
C LEU A 45 -12.82 -15.89 -11.90
N LEU A 46 -13.50 -16.48 -12.91
CA LEU A 46 -14.95 -16.36 -13.09
C LEU A 46 -15.75 -17.14 -12.02
N GLU A 47 -15.16 -18.21 -11.48
CA GLU A 47 -15.76 -19.05 -10.44
C GLU A 47 -15.42 -18.53 -9.03
N GLU A 48 -14.56 -17.51 -8.91
CA GLU A 48 -14.23 -16.89 -7.60
C GLU A 48 -15.51 -16.32 -6.98
N LYS A 49 -15.63 -16.48 -5.66
CA LYS A 49 -16.80 -15.99 -4.93
C LYS A 49 -16.88 -14.47 -5.04
N GLU A 50 -18.08 -13.98 -5.28
CA GLU A 50 -18.36 -12.56 -5.23
C GLU A 50 -18.02 -11.98 -3.86
N GLU A 51 -17.51 -10.76 -3.84
CA GLU A 51 -17.26 -10.01 -2.62
C GLU A 51 -18.58 -9.85 -1.81
N SER A 52 -18.47 -9.83 -0.48
CA SER A 52 -19.64 -9.60 0.38
C SER A 52 -20.36 -8.31 -0.02
N ALA A 53 -21.71 -8.35 0.01
CA ALA A 53 -22.53 -7.19 -0.36
C ALA A 53 -22.09 -5.93 0.40
N ASP A 54 -22.03 -4.80 -0.32
CA ASP A 54 -21.65 -3.53 0.29
C ASP A 54 -22.85 -2.94 1.04
N PRO A 55 -22.77 -2.73 2.37
CA PRO A 55 -23.86 -2.11 3.12
C PRO A 55 -24.08 -0.67 2.68
N ALA A 56 -25.31 -0.17 2.88
CA ALA A 56 -25.67 1.22 2.58
C ALA A 56 -25.31 2.22 3.72
N GLY A 57 -24.61 1.75 4.76
CA GLY A 57 -24.26 2.60 5.90
C GLY A 57 -23.33 3.73 5.55
N THR A 58 -23.59 4.91 6.12
CA THR A 58 -22.78 6.12 5.96
C THR A 58 -22.25 6.61 7.30
N ILE A 59 -21.23 7.46 7.24
CA ILE A 59 -20.68 8.15 8.40
C ILE A 59 -20.50 9.62 8.01
N ASP A 60 -21.30 10.51 8.65
CA ASP A 60 -21.36 11.90 8.22
C ASP A 60 -20.27 12.76 8.87
N THR A 61 -19.90 12.42 10.13
CA THR A 61 -18.87 13.15 10.87
C THR A 61 -17.92 12.13 11.50
N VAL A 62 -16.65 12.28 11.23
CA VAL A 62 -15.60 11.39 11.75
C VAL A 62 -14.68 12.16 12.68
N THR A 63 -14.66 11.75 13.96
CA THR A 63 -13.73 12.29 14.96
C THR A 63 -12.41 11.54 14.97
N GLY A 64 -12.42 10.27 14.54
CA GLY A 64 -11.26 9.43 14.40
C GLY A 64 -10.96 8.55 15.62
N ASN A 65 -11.97 8.21 16.44
CA ASN A 65 -11.85 7.14 17.42
C ASN A 65 -11.90 5.78 16.69
N VAL A 66 -10.95 4.91 16.99
CA VAL A 66 -10.90 3.55 16.42
C VAL A 66 -10.82 2.53 17.54
N THR A 67 -11.82 1.64 17.60
CA THR A 67 -11.83 0.53 18.57
C THR A 67 -11.82 -0.80 17.85
N ILE A 68 -11.01 -1.72 18.35
CA ILE A 68 -10.88 -3.09 17.86
C ILE A 68 -11.08 -4.02 19.05
N ASP A 69 -12.10 -4.86 18.98
CA ASP A 69 -12.49 -5.76 20.06
C ASP A 69 -12.36 -7.21 19.60
N ASP A 70 -11.44 -7.93 20.23
CA ASP A 70 -11.21 -9.38 20.09
C ASP A 70 -11.15 -9.87 18.63
N VAL A 71 -10.48 -9.10 17.77
CA VAL A 71 -10.40 -9.40 16.35
C VAL A 71 -9.50 -10.60 16.10
N ALA A 72 -10.00 -11.55 15.30
CA ALA A 72 -9.24 -12.64 14.70
C ALA A 72 -9.34 -12.57 13.18
N PHE A 73 -8.22 -12.92 12.51
CA PHE A 73 -8.15 -12.93 11.05
C PHE A 73 -7.06 -13.88 10.53
N SER A 74 -7.37 -14.55 9.43
CA SER A 74 -6.43 -15.43 8.70
C SER A 74 -6.67 -15.32 7.20
N TYR A 75 -5.61 -15.21 6.40
CA TYR A 75 -5.73 -15.33 4.94
C TYR A 75 -6.04 -16.77 4.52
N ASP A 76 -5.51 -17.73 5.27
CA ASP A 76 -5.72 -19.15 5.10
C ASP A 76 -6.27 -19.70 6.43
N LYS A 77 -7.41 -20.36 6.39
CA LYS A 77 -8.08 -20.90 7.59
C LYS A 77 -7.22 -21.88 8.38
N GLU A 78 -6.20 -22.46 7.75
CA GLU A 78 -5.27 -23.37 8.42
C GLU A 78 -4.15 -22.65 9.18
N LYS A 79 -3.91 -21.36 8.86
CA LYS A 79 -2.83 -20.55 9.47
C LYS A 79 -3.39 -19.32 10.13
N LYS A 80 -3.65 -19.41 11.42
CA LYS A 80 -4.04 -18.24 12.22
C LYS A 80 -2.95 -17.18 12.17
N LEU A 81 -3.33 -15.95 11.79
CA LEU A 81 -2.40 -14.84 11.67
C LEU A 81 -2.60 -13.80 12.77
N ILE A 82 -3.84 -13.38 13.00
CA ILE A 82 -4.21 -12.41 14.05
C ILE A 82 -5.19 -13.10 15.00
N GLU A 83 -4.96 -13.02 16.30
CA GLU A 83 -5.84 -13.55 17.34
C GLU A 83 -5.89 -12.61 18.54
N ASN A 84 -7.08 -12.47 19.14
CA ASN A 84 -7.32 -11.66 20.34
C ASN A 84 -6.75 -10.24 20.22
N PHE A 85 -6.89 -9.62 19.04
CA PHE A 85 -6.34 -8.31 18.78
C PHE A 85 -7.30 -7.25 19.34
N ASN A 86 -6.81 -6.49 20.33
CA ASN A 86 -7.56 -5.45 21.01
C ASN A 86 -6.81 -4.13 20.93
N LEU A 87 -7.52 -3.05 20.58
CA LEU A 87 -6.94 -1.72 20.45
C LEU A 87 -8.00 -0.65 20.68
N ASP A 88 -7.64 0.41 21.40
CA ASP A 88 -8.44 1.63 21.55
C ASP A 88 -7.59 2.85 21.21
N VAL A 89 -7.96 3.56 20.17
CA VAL A 89 -7.26 4.74 19.67
C VAL A 89 -8.18 5.95 19.76
N GLN A 90 -7.78 6.93 20.55
CA GLN A 90 -8.53 8.17 20.72
C GLN A 90 -8.30 9.13 19.54
N PRO A 91 -9.25 10.04 19.27
CA PRO A 91 -9.11 11.05 18.22
C PRO A 91 -7.80 11.84 18.32
N GLY A 92 -7.13 12.04 17.18
CA GLY A 92 -5.90 12.80 17.08
C GLY A 92 -4.62 12.07 17.56
N MET A 93 -4.73 10.81 18.00
CA MET A 93 -3.55 10.03 18.36
C MET A 93 -2.71 9.67 17.14
N ARG A 94 -1.38 9.70 17.33
CA ARG A 94 -0.39 9.13 16.39
C ARG A 94 0.00 7.75 16.88
N VAL A 95 -0.38 6.73 16.12
CA VAL A 95 -0.11 5.32 16.43
C VAL A 95 1.01 4.81 15.54
N ALA A 96 2.17 4.52 16.12
CA ALA A 96 3.29 3.90 15.41
C ALA A 96 3.18 2.37 15.47
N ILE A 97 3.25 1.72 14.33
CA ILE A 97 3.22 0.26 14.22
C ILE A 97 4.63 -0.21 13.93
N VAL A 98 5.22 -0.96 14.84
CA VAL A 98 6.59 -1.46 14.73
C VAL A 98 6.63 -2.98 14.85
N GLY A 99 7.62 -3.61 14.22
CA GLY A 99 7.82 -5.05 14.28
C GLY A 99 8.56 -5.56 13.05
N PRO A 100 9.06 -6.80 13.08
CA PRO A 100 9.81 -7.40 11.98
C PRO A 100 8.97 -7.52 10.71
N THR A 101 9.63 -7.73 9.58
CA THR A 101 8.95 -8.00 8.31
C THR A 101 8.08 -9.25 8.46
N GLY A 102 6.86 -9.21 7.91
CA GLY A 102 5.91 -10.34 7.98
C GLY A 102 5.15 -10.47 9.30
N CYS A 103 5.32 -9.57 10.29
CA CYS A 103 4.60 -9.66 11.58
C CYS A 103 3.12 -9.27 11.53
N GLY A 104 2.59 -8.85 10.37
CA GLY A 104 1.16 -8.51 10.21
C GLY A 104 0.82 -7.02 10.13
N LYS A 105 1.80 -6.10 10.02
CA LYS A 105 1.54 -4.64 9.91
C LYS A 105 0.62 -4.28 8.75
N THR A 106 0.94 -4.79 7.56
CA THR A 106 0.10 -4.58 6.36
C THR A 106 -1.27 -5.24 6.50
N THR A 107 -1.34 -6.40 7.14
CA THR A 107 -2.62 -7.08 7.43
C THR A 107 -3.50 -6.22 8.31
N PHE A 108 -2.94 -5.62 9.36
CA PHE A 108 -3.68 -4.69 10.23
C PHE A 108 -4.26 -3.51 9.43
N ILE A 109 -3.46 -2.88 8.55
CA ILE A 109 -3.93 -1.81 7.66
C ILE A 109 -5.06 -2.30 6.75
N ASN A 110 -4.91 -3.50 6.16
CA ASN A 110 -5.91 -4.09 5.29
C ASN A 110 -7.25 -4.33 6.02
N LEU A 111 -7.21 -4.70 7.29
CA LEU A 111 -8.42 -4.85 8.11
C LEU A 111 -9.07 -3.51 8.44
N LEU A 112 -8.29 -2.46 8.76
CA LEU A 112 -8.82 -1.10 8.97
C LEU A 112 -9.53 -0.56 7.73
N MET A 113 -8.98 -0.82 6.53
CA MET A 113 -9.54 -0.38 5.25
C MET A 113 -10.63 -1.32 4.72
N ARG A 114 -10.91 -2.40 5.46
CA ARG A 114 -11.83 -3.45 5.05
C ARG A 114 -11.54 -3.95 3.62
N PHE A 115 -10.25 -4.22 3.34
CA PHE A 115 -9.87 -5.02 2.17
C PHE A 115 -10.15 -6.51 2.40
N TYR A 116 -10.26 -6.90 3.67
CA TYR A 116 -10.71 -8.21 4.13
C TYR A 116 -11.65 -8.01 5.31
N ASP A 117 -12.70 -8.84 5.37
CA ASP A 117 -13.57 -8.92 6.54
C ASP A 117 -12.88 -9.75 7.63
N VAL A 118 -13.12 -9.43 8.91
CA VAL A 118 -12.56 -10.17 10.04
C VAL A 118 -13.27 -11.52 10.22
N ASP A 119 -12.55 -12.55 10.69
CA ASP A 119 -13.13 -13.86 10.98
C ASP A 119 -13.95 -13.84 12.28
N ALA A 120 -13.53 -13.05 13.27
CA ALA A 120 -14.20 -12.84 14.55
C ALA A 120 -13.87 -11.46 15.12
N GLY A 121 -14.67 -11.03 16.11
CA GLY A 121 -14.52 -9.72 16.72
C GLY A 121 -15.14 -8.60 15.89
N LYS A 122 -14.78 -7.37 16.18
CA LYS A 122 -15.27 -6.18 15.46
C LYS A 122 -14.25 -5.05 15.44
N VAL A 123 -14.28 -4.28 14.35
CA VAL A 123 -13.57 -3.02 14.21
C VAL A 123 -14.61 -1.91 14.10
N CYS A 124 -14.48 -0.84 14.89
CA CYS A 124 -15.41 0.27 14.86
C CYS A 124 -14.65 1.60 14.65
N ILE A 125 -15.31 2.53 13.93
CA ILE A 125 -14.90 3.93 13.82
C ILE A 125 -15.99 4.78 14.45
N ASP A 126 -15.63 5.60 15.42
CA ASP A 126 -16.57 6.41 16.21
C ASP A 126 -17.79 5.61 16.71
N GLY A 127 -17.53 4.38 17.18
CA GLY A 127 -18.55 3.46 17.68
C GLY A 127 -19.37 2.74 16.61
N LYS A 128 -19.19 3.06 15.32
CA LYS A 128 -19.89 2.37 14.21
C LYS A 128 -19.04 1.20 13.69
N PRO A 129 -19.57 -0.03 13.68
CA PRO A 129 -18.86 -1.18 13.11
C PRO A 129 -18.60 -0.98 11.61
N ILE A 130 -17.37 -1.22 11.15
CA ILE A 130 -16.97 -0.99 9.75
C ILE A 130 -17.67 -1.93 8.77
N ASP A 131 -18.13 -3.09 9.22
CA ASP A 131 -18.91 -4.05 8.42
C ASP A 131 -20.33 -3.56 8.09
N LYS A 132 -20.80 -2.52 8.78
CA LYS A 132 -22.09 -1.85 8.53
C LYS A 132 -21.97 -0.60 7.68
N LEU A 133 -20.75 -0.10 7.45
CA LEU A 133 -20.48 1.03 6.57
C LEU A 133 -20.27 0.56 5.12
N SER A 134 -20.67 1.37 4.14
CA SER A 134 -20.23 1.11 2.77
C SER A 134 -18.72 1.26 2.68
N ARG A 135 -18.07 0.46 1.82
CA ARG A 135 -16.62 0.52 1.62
C ARG A 135 -16.18 1.91 1.18
N HIS A 136 -17.01 2.57 0.38
CA HIS A 136 -16.74 3.95 -0.04
C HIS A 136 -16.77 4.90 1.16
N ALA A 137 -17.80 4.86 2.00
CA ALA A 137 -17.92 5.72 3.19
C ALA A 137 -16.78 5.46 4.19
N LEU A 138 -16.41 4.19 4.41
CA LEU A 138 -15.27 3.83 5.25
C LEU A 138 -13.95 4.37 4.71
N ARG A 139 -13.67 4.09 3.43
CA ARG A 139 -12.38 4.44 2.83
C ARG A 139 -12.20 5.93 2.62
N SER A 140 -13.29 6.70 2.44
CA SER A 140 -13.24 8.16 2.39
C SER A 140 -12.83 8.82 3.73
N CYS A 141 -12.93 8.08 4.85
CA CYS A 141 -12.45 8.57 6.14
C CYS A 141 -10.90 8.56 6.25
N PHE A 142 -10.21 7.83 5.36
CA PHE A 142 -8.77 7.64 5.42
C PHE A 142 -8.04 8.28 4.25
N GLY A 143 -6.93 8.95 4.52
CA GLY A 143 -5.90 9.27 3.54
C GLY A 143 -4.76 8.28 3.65
N MET A 144 -4.31 7.75 2.52
CA MET A 144 -3.23 6.77 2.49
C MET A 144 -2.03 7.31 1.73
N VAL A 145 -0.84 7.19 2.34
CA VAL A 145 0.44 7.35 1.65
C VAL A 145 1.22 6.07 1.87
N LEU A 146 1.33 5.25 0.84
CA LEU A 146 2.00 3.95 0.87
C LEU A 146 3.46 4.07 0.43
N GLN A 147 4.25 3.04 0.73
CA GLN A 147 5.64 2.89 0.31
C GLN A 147 5.77 2.97 -1.23
N ASP A 148 4.95 2.19 -1.93
CA ASP A 148 4.90 2.20 -3.38
C ASP A 148 4.02 3.36 -3.86
N THR A 149 4.68 4.46 -4.22
CA THR A 149 4.00 5.66 -4.71
C THR A 149 3.59 5.48 -6.16
N TRP A 150 2.29 5.47 -6.41
CA TRP A 150 1.74 5.38 -7.75
C TRP A 150 1.45 6.74 -8.36
N ILE A 151 1.90 6.95 -9.58
CA ILE A 151 1.64 8.13 -10.41
C ILE A 151 0.81 7.71 -11.62
N LYS A 152 -0.37 8.33 -11.77
CA LYS A 152 -1.21 8.16 -12.96
C LYS A 152 -0.53 8.81 -14.16
N GLN A 153 -0.54 8.15 -15.30
CA GLN A 153 -0.18 8.79 -16.57
C GLN A 153 -1.14 9.95 -16.85
N GLY A 154 -0.64 11.16 -16.87
CA GLY A 154 -1.42 12.40 -16.96
C GLY A 154 -0.64 13.60 -16.45
N THR A 155 -1.29 14.75 -16.30
CA THR A 155 -0.65 15.96 -15.82
C THR A 155 -0.37 15.90 -14.30
N VAL A 156 0.50 16.78 -13.81
CA VAL A 156 0.69 17.00 -12.36
C VAL A 156 -0.65 17.34 -11.71
N ARG A 157 -1.43 18.21 -12.34
CA ARG A 157 -2.79 18.61 -11.92
C ARG A 157 -3.67 17.38 -11.74
N ASP A 158 -3.79 16.51 -12.75
CA ASP A 158 -4.60 15.30 -12.70
C ASP A 158 -4.16 14.35 -11.57
N ASN A 159 -2.88 14.33 -11.30
CA ASN A 159 -2.33 13.52 -10.22
C ASN A 159 -2.66 14.06 -8.84
N ILE A 160 -2.59 15.38 -8.62
CA ILE A 160 -2.91 15.99 -7.34
C ILE A 160 -4.41 15.98 -7.08
N SER A 161 -5.23 16.34 -8.08
CA SER A 161 -6.69 16.42 -7.95
C SER A 161 -7.42 15.08 -8.01
N PHE A 162 -6.68 13.96 -8.04
CA PHE A 162 -7.28 12.61 -8.19
C PHE A 162 -8.38 12.31 -7.16
N GLY A 163 -8.20 12.74 -5.90
CA GLY A 163 -9.18 12.55 -4.83
C GLY A 163 -10.23 13.67 -4.71
N LYS A 164 -10.01 14.84 -5.39
CA LYS A 164 -10.89 16.00 -5.41
C LYS A 164 -10.87 16.63 -6.80
N PRO A 165 -11.61 16.05 -7.79
CA PRO A 165 -11.57 16.49 -9.19
C PRO A 165 -12.02 17.92 -9.44
N ASP A 166 -12.85 18.47 -8.56
CA ASP A 166 -13.41 19.82 -8.57
C ASP A 166 -12.54 20.85 -7.84
N ALA A 167 -11.33 20.48 -7.42
CA ALA A 167 -10.41 21.38 -6.75
C ALA A 167 -9.98 22.53 -7.64
N THR A 168 -10.04 23.75 -7.08
CA THR A 168 -9.55 24.95 -7.76
C THR A 168 -8.03 24.94 -7.87
N GLU A 169 -7.48 25.69 -8.82
CA GLU A 169 -6.03 25.83 -8.98
C GLU A 169 -5.37 26.37 -7.71
N GLU A 170 -6.03 27.30 -7.03
CA GLU A 170 -5.54 27.87 -5.77
C GLU A 170 -5.44 26.82 -4.66
N GLU A 171 -6.45 25.95 -4.53
CA GLU A 171 -6.44 24.83 -3.57
C GLU A 171 -5.29 23.85 -3.87
N ILE A 172 -5.08 23.53 -5.15
CA ILE A 172 -3.98 22.64 -5.60
C ILE A 172 -2.62 23.27 -5.26
N ILE A 173 -2.43 24.55 -5.56
CA ILE A 173 -1.17 25.27 -5.26
C ILE A 173 -0.94 25.35 -3.76
N ASN A 174 -1.96 25.62 -2.96
CA ASN A 174 -1.85 25.68 -1.52
C ASN A 174 -1.49 24.32 -0.92
N ALA A 175 -2.18 23.25 -1.33
CA ALA A 175 -1.82 21.89 -0.93
C ALA A 175 -0.37 21.51 -1.33
N ALA A 176 0.06 21.93 -2.54
CA ALA A 176 1.42 21.69 -3.01
C ALA A 176 2.49 22.46 -2.21
N LYS A 177 2.18 23.69 -1.76
CA LYS A 177 3.07 24.46 -0.88
C LYS A 177 3.18 23.81 0.49
N GLU A 178 2.04 23.39 1.06
CA GLU A 178 1.99 22.72 2.36
C GLU A 178 2.77 21.40 2.37
N ALA A 179 2.72 20.65 1.26
CA ALA A 179 3.43 19.38 1.07
C ALA A 179 4.86 19.55 0.55
N HIS A 180 5.40 20.76 0.45
CA HIS A 180 6.72 21.06 -0.13
C HIS A 180 6.92 20.60 -1.60
N SER A 181 5.85 20.25 -2.31
CA SER A 181 5.93 19.83 -3.72
C SER A 181 5.95 21.00 -4.71
N TRP A 182 5.48 22.19 -4.32
CA TRP A 182 5.36 23.35 -5.20
C TRP A 182 6.70 23.79 -5.80
N GLU A 183 7.78 23.70 -5.03
CA GLU A 183 9.12 24.15 -5.46
C GLU A 183 9.66 23.37 -6.65
N PHE A 184 9.40 22.07 -6.73
CA PHE A 184 9.80 21.30 -7.91
C PHE A 184 8.77 21.42 -9.05
N ILE A 185 7.44 21.50 -8.72
CA ILE A 185 6.38 21.61 -9.73
C ILE A 185 6.59 22.85 -10.60
N LYS A 186 6.87 24.02 -10.00
CA LYS A 186 7.09 25.27 -10.74
C LYS A 186 8.33 25.26 -11.65
N ARG A 187 9.27 24.30 -11.44
CA ARG A 187 10.46 24.11 -12.28
C ARG A 187 10.21 23.18 -13.46
N LEU A 188 9.09 22.49 -13.47
CA LEU A 188 8.71 21.65 -14.60
C LEU A 188 8.34 22.51 -15.82
N PRO A 189 8.55 22.04 -17.05
CA PRO A 189 8.39 22.85 -18.28
C PRO A 189 7.03 23.53 -18.43
N LYS A 190 5.94 22.89 -17.93
CA LYS A 190 4.57 23.38 -17.99
C LYS A 190 3.93 23.48 -16.59
N GLY A 191 4.73 23.46 -15.51
CA GLY A 191 4.22 23.52 -14.14
C GLY A 191 3.19 22.41 -13.87
N LEU A 192 1.99 22.78 -13.43
CA LEU A 192 0.88 21.85 -13.14
C LEU A 192 0.40 21.06 -14.36
N ASP A 193 0.59 21.60 -15.58
CA ASP A 193 0.12 20.95 -16.83
C ASP A 193 1.24 20.10 -17.48
N THR A 194 2.34 19.86 -16.77
CA THR A 194 3.38 18.93 -17.20
C THR A 194 2.85 17.51 -17.12
N VAL A 195 2.93 16.77 -18.23
CA VAL A 195 2.56 15.35 -18.28
C VAL A 195 3.65 14.53 -17.61
N LEU A 196 3.28 13.71 -16.65
CA LEU A 196 4.16 12.81 -15.93
C LEU A 196 4.09 11.40 -16.50
N SER A 197 5.26 10.77 -16.59
CA SER A 197 5.42 9.33 -16.75
C SER A 197 6.13 8.75 -15.52
N GLU A 198 6.15 7.44 -15.41
CA GLU A 198 6.68 6.77 -14.23
C GLU A 198 8.12 7.16 -13.90
N ASP A 199 8.95 7.42 -14.92
CA ASP A 199 10.36 7.77 -14.77
C ASP A 199 10.65 9.28 -14.86
N SER A 200 9.62 10.13 -14.94
CA SER A 200 9.81 11.58 -15.18
C SER A 200 10.22 12.38 -13.95
N ILE A 201 10.03 11.82 -12.77
CA ILE A 201 10.32 12.45 -11.48
C ILE A 201 10.94 11.46 -10.49
N SER A 202 11.73 11.98 -9.53
CA SER A 202 12.39 11.14 -8.52
C SER A 202 11.40 10.51 -7.54
N GLN A 203 11.82 9.44 -6.84
CA GLN A 203 10.99 8.75 -5.84
C GLN A 203 10.50 9.70 -4.74
N GLY A 204 11.37 10.61 -4.26
CA GLY A 204 10.98 11.62 -3.27
C GLY A 204 9.94 12.60 -3.81
N GLN A 205 10.05 13.02 -5.08
CA GLN A 205 9.05 13.88 -5.72
C GLN A 205 7.72 13.16 -5.90
N LYS A 206 7.73 11.86 -6.25
CA LYS A 206 6.51 11.03 -6.28
C LYS A 206 5.84 11.00 -4.90
N GLN A 207 6.62 10.81 -3.85
CA GLN A 207 6.10 10.79 -2.48
C GLN A 207 5.50 12.13 -2.07
N LEU A 208 6.16 13.25 -2.36
CA LEU A 208 5.61 14.58 -2.12
C LEU A 208 4.29 14.82 -2.89
N LEU A 209 4.17 14.34 -4.13
CA LEU A 209 2.89 14.40 -4.87
C LEU A 209 1.79 13.56 -4.21
N CYS A 210 2.11 12.36 -3.72
CA CYS A 210 1.15 11.53 -2.99
C CYS A 210 0.69 12.21 -1.69
N ILE A 211 1.60 12.85 -0.95
CA ILE A 211 1.25 13.64 0.23
C ILE A 211 0.36 14.83 -0.18
N THR A 212 0.67 15.50 -1.29
CA THR A 212 -0.12 16.64 -1.80
C THR A 212 -1.57 16.21 -2.10
N ARG A 213 -1.78 15.02 -2.70
CA ARG A 213 -3.13 14.46 -2.91
C ARG A 213 -3.92 14.36 -1.62
N VAL A 214 -3.30 13.82 -0.58
CA VAL A 214 -3.95 13.62 0.72
C VAL A 214 -4.18 14.96 1.41
N MET A 215 -3.24 15.91 1.31
CA MET A 215 -3.42 17.28 1.82
C MET A 215 -4.55 18.03 1.14
N LEU A 216 -4.79 17.81 -0.14
CA LEU A 216 -5.90 18.43 -0.87
C LEU A 216 -7.27 17.93 -0.39
N CYS A 217 -7.36 16.64 -0.03
CA CYS A 217 -8.60 16.00 0.42
C CYS A 217 -8.88 16.19 1.92
N LEU A 218 -7.84 16.39 2.73
CA LEU A 218 -7.89 16.57 4.19
C LEU A 218 -8.76 15.54 4.93
N PRO A 219 -8.51 14.24 4.77
CA PRO A 219 -9.28 13.21 5.45
C PRO A 219 -9.07 13.26 6.97
N PRO A 220 -10.06 12.83 7.78
CA PRO A 220 -9.98 12.87 9.24
C PRO A 220 -8.96 11.88 9.82
N MET A 221 -8.67 10.80 9.13
CA MET A 221 -7.71 9.77 9.56
C MET A 221 -6.67 9.49 8.48
N LEU A 222 -5.51 9.00 8.89
CA LEU A 222 -4.37 8.76 8.02
C LEU A 222 -3.78 7.36 8.22
N ILE A 223 -3.33 6.77 7.12
CA ILE A 223 -2.48 5.59 7.09
C ILE A 223 -1.22 5.94 6.29
N LEU A 224 -0.08 5.86 6.95
CA LEU A 224 1.20 6.27 6.39
C LEU A 224 2.19 5.10 6.46
N ASP A 225 2.91 4.85 5.36
CA ASP A 225 4.02 3.88 5.32
C ASP A 225 5.31 4.62 4.98
N GLU A 226 6.24 4.64 5.94
CA GLU A 226 7.45 5.48 5.91
C GLU A 226 8.65 4.85 5.20
N ALA A 227 8.52 3.82 4.44
CA ALA A 227 9.66 3.22 3.76
C ALA A 227 10.26 4.18 2.70
N THR A 228 11.44 4.74 3.00
CA THR A 228 12.10 5.79 2.19
C THR A 228 13.54 5.43 1.81
N SER A 229 13.82 4.18 1.51
CA SER A 229 15.18 3.66 1.31
C SER A 229 15.97 4.21 0.12
N SER A 230 15.42 5.15 -0.70
CA SER A 230 16.03 5.61 -1.94
C SER A 230 15.84 7.12 -2.21
N ILE A 231 15.74 7.94 -1.17
CA ILE A 231 15.49 9.39 -1.29
C ILE A 231 16.72 10.16 -0.80
N ASP A 232 17.08 11.23 -1.49
CA ASP A 232 18.17 12.13 -1.04
C ASP A 232 17.78 12.84 0.27
N THR A 233 18.78 13.15 1.09
CA THR A 233 18.59 13.71 2.44
C THR A 233 17.75 14.99 2.48
N ARG A 234 17.88 15.86 1.46
CA ARG A 234 17.12 17.12 1.43
C ARG A 234 15.64 16.87 1.17
N THR A 235 15.32 16.05 0.19
CA THR A 235 13.93 15.67 -0.11
C THR A 235 13.34 14.86 1.03
N GLU A 236 14.14 14.04 1.71
CA GLU A 236 13.73 13.28 2.88
C GLU A 236 13.25 14.19 4.02
N LEU A 237 13.97 15.27 4.32
CA LEU A 237 13.53 16.26 5.31
C LEU A 237 12.19 16.92 4.92
N GLN A 238 12.03 17.28 3.64
CA GLN A 238 10.77 17.85 3.15
C GLN A 238 9.59 16.88 3.26
N VAL A 239 9.80 15.60 2.95
CA VAL A 239 8.80 14.54 3.13
C VAL A 239 8.43 14.39 4.60
N GLN A 240 9.42 14.44 5.51
CA GLN A 240 9.16 14.34 6.96
C GLN A 240 8.33 15.54 7.47
N GLU A 241 8.70 16.75 7.10
CA GLU A 241 7.95 17.97 7.46
C GLU A 241 6.52 17.92 6.91
N ALA A 242 6.34 17.44 5.68
CA ALA A 242 5.03 17.26 5.07
C ALA A 242 4.18 16.22 5.81
N PHE A 243 4.76 15.09 6.24
CA PHE A 243 4.07 14.10 7.06
C PHE A 243 3.67 14.67 8.42
N ASP A 244 4.58 15.39 9.10
CA ASP A 244 4.28 15.98 10.40
C ASP A 244 3.13 16.99 10.32
N LYS A 245 3.09 17.83 9.28
CA LYS A 245 1.97 18.71 9.00
C LYS A 245 0.68 17.95 8.72
N LEU A 246 0.74 16.92 7.89
CA LEU A 246 -0.42 16.12 7.52
C LEU A 246 -1.05 15.45 8.74
N MET A 247 -0.24 14.98 9.69
CA MET A 247 -0.70 14.29 10.91
C MET A 247 -1.27 15.23 11.98
N GLN A 248 -1.09 16.54 11.88
CA GLN A 248 -1.57 17.46 12.92
C GLN A 248 -3.08 17.42 13.10
N GLY A 249 -3.53 17.12 14.33
CA GLY A 249 -4.95 17.06 14.70
C GLY A 249 -5.72 15.86 14.13
N ARG A 250 -5.05 14.89 13.51
CA ARG A 250 -5.67 13.72 12.90
C ARG A 250 -5.20 12.42 13.52
N THR A 251 -6.11 11.46 13.62
CA THR A 251 -5.75 10.09 14.02
C THR A 251 -4.93 9.47 12.90
N SER A 252 -3.72 9.03 13.22
CA SER A 252 -2.75 8.56 12.22
C SER A 252 -2.17 7.21 12.62
N PHE A 253 -2.22 6.25 11.70
CA PHE A 253 -1.56 4.95 11.80
C PHE A 253 -0.32 4.97 10.91
N VAL A 254 0.85 4.83 11.51
CA VAL A 254 2.12 4.95 10.80
C VAL A 254 2.89 3.63 10.91
N VAL A 255 3.16 2.98 9.79
CA VAL A 255 4.15 1.90 9.74
C VAL A 255 5.52 2.55 9.81
N ALA A 256 6.05 2.59 11.04
CA ALA A 256 7.21 3.40 11.34
C ALA A 256 8.51 2.64 11.04
N HIS A 257 9.33 3.23 10.20
CA HIS A 257 10.69 2.82 9.89
C HIS A 257 11.73 3.82 10.39
N ARG A 258 11.29 4.96 10.94
CA ARG A 258 12.17 6.04 11.43
C ARG A 258 12.04 6.22 12.93
N LEU A 259 13.18 6.49 13.54
CA LEU A 259 13.24 6.73 14.98
C LEU A 259 12.44 7.94 15.44
N SER A 260 12.46 9.04 14.66
CA SER A 260 11.73 10.28 14.98
C SER A 260 10.22 10.03 15.09
N THR A 261 9.65 9.28 14.14
CA THR A 261 8.23 8.93 14.13
C THR A 261 7.83 8.09 15.32
N ILE A 262 8.66 7.09 15.67
CA ILE A 262 8.42 6.21 16.81
C ILE A 262 8.44 7.01 18.10
N ARG A 263 9.43 7.89 18.30
CA ARG A 263 9.57 8.71 19.54
C ARG A 263 8.43 9.69 19.73
N ASN A 264 7.91 10.25 18.64
CA ASN A 264 6.83 11.24 18.67
C ASN A 264 5.42 10.62 18.65
N ALA A 265 5.31 9.29 18.63
CA ALA A 265 4.04 8.59 18.65
C ALA A 265 3.35 8.70 20.02
N SER A 266 2.02 8.89 20.00
CA SER A 266 1.19 8.86 21.22
C SER A 266 1.05 7.45 21.77
N LEU A 267 1.09 6.45 20.86
CA LEU A 267 1.02 5.04 21.16
C LEU A 267 1.90 4.26 20.16
N ILE A 268 2.67 3.34 20.67
CA ILE A 268 3.45 2.38 19.86
C ILE A 268 2.83 1.00 20.01
N LEU A 269 2.50 0.38 18.88
CA LEU A 269 2.06 -1.01 18.80
C LEU A 269 3.23 -1.87 18.34
N VAL A 270 3.68 -2.77 19.20
CA VAL A 270 4.76 -3.70 18.88
C VAL A 270 4.16 -5.01 18.44
N MET A 271 4.29 -5.31 17.16
CA MET A 271 3.72 -6.51 16.55
C MET A 271 4.76 -7.60 16.33
N LYS A 272 4.38 -8.83 16.68
CA LYS A 272 5.15 -10.03 16.39
C LYS A 272 4.20 -11.19 16.13
N ASP A 273 4.43 -11.93 15.06
CA ASP A 273 3.65 -13.14 14.71
C ASP A 273 2.14 -12.89 14.74
N GLY A 274 1.70 -11.75 14.18
CA GLY A 274 0.30 -11.33 14.09
C GLY A 274 -0.34 -10.84 15.39
N LYS A 275 0.41 -10.72 16.49
CA LYS A 275 -0.10 -10.29 17.80
C LYS A 275 0.54 -8.97 18.23
N ILE A 276 -0.23 -8.15 18.96
CA ILE A 276 0.36 -7.05 19.74
C ILE A 276 0.99 -7.69 20.98
N ILE A 277 2.32 -7.65 21.06
CA ILE A 277 3.07 -8.20 22.20
C ILE A 277 3.38 -7.14 23.25
N GLU A 278 3.50 -5.89 22.84
CA GLU A 278 3.70 -4.74 23.70
C GLU A 278 2.98 -3.53 23.14
N GLN A 279 2.48 -2.67 24.01
CA GLN A 279 1.93 -1.36 23.64
C GLN A 279 2.24 -0.34 24.75
N GLY A 280 2.43 0.92 24.35
CA GLY A 280 2.75 2.02 25.26
C GLY A 280 3.50 3.14 24.57
N ARG A 281 3.97 4.11 25.33
CA ARG A 281 4.84 5.19 24.84
C ARG A 281 6.29 4.73 24.73
N HIS A 282 7.08 5.47 23.98
CA HIS A 282 8.49 5.17 23.73
C HIS A 282 9.27 4.93 25.04
N GLU A 283 9.17 5.84 25.99
CA GLU A 283 9.90 5.77 27.27
C GLU A 283 9.45 4.57 28.12
N GLU A 284 8.13 4.36 28.23
CA GLU A 284 7.54 3.23 28.96
C GLU A 284 8.01 1.87 28.42
N LEU A 285 8.08 1.74 27.09
CA LEU A 285 8.51 0.51 26.44
C LEU A 285 10.02 0.28 26.57
N LEU A 286 10.83 1.34 26.61
CA LEU A 286 12.26 1.22 26.88
C LEU A 286 12.53 0.79 28.32
N GLU A 287 11.79 1.32 29.31
CA GLU A 287 11.91 0.95 30.73
C GLU A 287 11.56 -0.52 30.96
N LYS A 288 10.57 -1.06 30.24
CA LYS A 288 10.18 -2.48 30.33
C LYS A 288 11.28 -3.44 29.88
N LYS A 289 12.27 -2.98 29.08
CA LYS A 289 13.38 -3.79 28.53
C LYS A 289 12.90 -5.07 27.80
N GLY A 290 11.73 -4.97 27.16
CA GLY A 290 11.08 -6.08 26.46
C GLY A 290 11.54 -6.23 25.02
N PHE A 291 10.64 -6.73 24.17
CA PHE A 291 10.91 -6.93 22.73
C PHE A 291 11.19 -5.61 22.00
N TYR A 292 10.42 -4.55 22.36
CA TYR A 292 10.64 -3.22 21.81
C TYR A 292 12.05 -2.69 22.09
N TYR A 293 12.54 -2.85 23.30
CA TYR A 293 13.89 -2.43 23.69
C TYR A 293 14.96 -3.11 22.82
N ASN A 294 14.83 -4.42 22.60
CA ASN A 294 15.76 -5.17 21.78
C ASN A 294 15.67 -4.74 20.30
N LEU A 295 14.46 -4.53 19.77
CA LEU A 295 14.22 -4.05 18.43
C LEU A 295 14.83 -2.66 18.21
N TYR A 296 14.62 -1.77 19.18
CA TYR A 296 15.16 -0.41 19.17
C TYR A 296 16.69 -0.40 19.14
N ASN A 297 17.34 -1.15 20.00
CA ASN A 297 18.78 -1.20 20.05
C ASN A 297 19.40 -1.85 18.81
N SER A 298 18.75 -2.84 18.23
CA SER A 298 19.26 -3.52 17.03
C SER A 298 19.09 -2.69 15.74
N GLN A 299 18.05 -1.88 15.65
CA GLN A 299 17.73 -1.13 14.41
C GLN A 299 18.19 0.33 14.44
N PHE A 300 18.25 0.96 15.61
CA PHE A 300 18.40 2.41 15.72
C PHE A 300 19.60 2.88 16.55
N GLN A 301 20.28 2.01 17.30
CA GLN A 301 21.53 2.35 18.00
C GLN A 301 22.79 1.84 17.30
N ALA A 302 22.66 1.02 16.28
CA ALA A 302 23.78 0.52 15.48
C ALA A 302 24.14 1.41 14.27
N SER A 303 23.56 2.62 14.19
CA SER A 303 23.80 3.60 13.11
C SER A 303 24.61 4.77 13.58
#